data_3b692b53a539d7fbd46daf5a7af48860
#
_entry.id   3b692b53a539d7fbd46daf5a7af48860
#
_cell.length_a   1.000
_cell.length_b   1.000
_cell.length_c   1.000
_cell.angle_alpha   90.00
_cell.angle_beta   90.00
_cell.angle_gamma   90.00
#
_symmetry.space_group_name_H-M   'P 1'
#
loop_
_entity.id
_entity.type
_entity.pdbx_description
1 polymer ?
#
loop_
_entity_poly.entity_id
_entity_poly.type
_entity_poly.pdbx_seq_one_letter_code
_entity_poly.pdbx_strand_id
1 'polypeptide(L)'
;MSVGKSILEGSVVSRNAAPRMPVNSTVVLKGKMNGKSAMIGLDEDLLSKQMLLVGGTGCGKSTLFYHMIRQLKDKMTDDDVMIIFDTKGDFYSRFFDSSRDFVIGNSSQYYEESERWNIFKEIVADGWEDKQVILNVQEICKAFFEERVKKSNNIFFPNAARDLLAAILVTIVRLGADSKEFVRKIFYNDRFKEYLDSSSGEKLCELLEGYPDMRSVLSYIKGNNQQSQGVLAEMYSVVRDIFIGVFNEKGGFSLRNFVRQKGGRTLFIEYDLSIGNVLAPVYKIMFDLAL
;
A
#
# COMPACT_ATOMS: atom_id res chain seq x y z
N MET A 1 -45.64 3.77 -7.32
CA MET A 1 -44.22 4.08 -7.51
C MET A 1 -43.53 4.12 -6.15
N SER A 2 -42.70 3.14 -5.86
CA SER A 2 -41.94 3.09 -4.58
C SER A 2 -40.85 4.13 -4.64
N VAL A 3 -40.94 5.15 -3.81
CA VAL A 3 -39.86 6.11 -3.59
C VAL A 3 -38.76 5.35 -2.83
N GLY A 4 -37.69 5.01 -3.53
CA GLY A 4 -36.52 4.42 -2.89
C GLY A 4 -35.99 5.35 -1.81
N LYS A 5 -35.87 4.85 -0.56
CA LYS A 5 -35.19 5.58 0.50
C LYS A 5 -33.76 5.88 0.07
N SER A 6 -33.40 7.16 0.02
CA SER A 6 -32.00 7.57 -0.12
C SER A 6 -31.21 7.06 1.09
N ILE A 7 -30.18 6.25 0.87
CA ILE A 7 -29.32 5.71 1.93
C ILE A 7 -28.21 6.72 2.28
N LEU A 8 -28.03 7.77 1.45
CA LEU A 8 -27.02 8.80 1.64
C LEU A 8 -27.70 10.16 1.71
N GLU A 9 -27.48 10.88 2.78
CA GLU A 9 -27.78 12.30 2.85
C GLU A 9 -26.74 13.04 1.99
N GLY A 10 -27.21 13.67 0.93
CA GLY A 10 -26.40 14.46 0.02
C GLY A 10 -27.23 15.52 -0.68
N SER A 11 -26.59 16.60 -1.11
CA SER A 11 -27.24 17.58 -1.95
C SER A 11 -27.33 17.07 -3.39
N VAL A 12 -28.54 17.00 -3.93
CA VAL A 12 -28.75 16.74 -5.36
C VAL A 12 -28.61 18.08 -6.09
N VAL A 13 -27.57 18.18 -6.95
CA VAL A 13 -27.43 19.36 -7.81
C VAL A 13 -28.54 19.32 -8.87
N SER A 14 -29.37 20.35 -8.91
CA SER A 14 -30.40 20.52 -9.93
C SER A 14 -29.78 20.51 -11.33
N ARG A 15 -30.34 19.76 -12.26
CA ARG A 15 -29.90 19.71 -13.66
C ARG A 15 -30.00 21.06 -14.40
N ASN A 16 -30.63 22.06 -13.81
CA ASN A 16 -30.98 23.31 -14.48
C ASN A 16 -30.12 24.51 -14.10
N ALA A 17 -29.19 24.38 -13.13
CA ALA A 17 -28.29 25.45 -12.75
C ALA A 17 -26.89 24.91 -12.47
N ALA A 18 -25.85 25.56 -12.99
CA ALA A 18 -24.49 25.28 -12.58
C ALA A 18 -24.28 25.68 -11.12
N PRO A 19 -23.59 24.88 -10.31
CA PRO A 19 -23.26 25.26 -8.95
C PRO A 19 -22.46 26.56 -8.95
N ARG A 20 -22.62 27.37 -7.88
CA ARG A 20 -21.78 28.57 -7.71
C ARG A 20 -20.32 28.14 -7.57
N MET A 21 -19.46 28.80 -8.32
CA MET A 21 -18.03 28.57 -8.24
C MET A 21 -17.48 29.18 -6.94
N PRO A 22 -16.80 28.40 -6.06
CA PRO A 22 -16.13 28.97 -4.90
C PRO A 22 -15.10 30.02 -5.31
N VAL A 23 -14.94 31.07 -4.50
CA VAL A 23 -14.01 32.17 -4.78
C VAL A 23 -12.55 31.66 -4.87
N ASN A 24 -12.20 30.69 -4.02
CA ASN A 24 -10.85 30.11 -3.92
C ASN A 24 -10.81 28.67 -4.48
N SER A 25 -11.20 28.51 -5.75
CA SER A 25 -11.17 27.18 -6.36
C SER A 25 -9.75 26.68 -6.60
N THR A 26 -9.41 25.55 -6.03
CA THR A 26 -8.13 24.84 -6.26
C THR A 26 -8.11 24.18 -7.63
N VAL A 27 -9.25 23.59 -8.03
CA VAL A 27 -9.44 23.00 -9.36
C VAL A 27 -10.63 23.64 -10.05
N VAL A 28 -10.50 24.01 -11.31
CA VAL A 28 -11.59 24.54 -12.14
C VAL A 28 -11.83 23.61 -13.32
N LEU A 29 -13.03 23.05 -13.39
CA LEU A 29 -13.48 22.21 -14.49
C LEU A 29 -14.34 23.03 -15.43
N LYS A 30 -14.00 23.04 -16.71
CA LYS A 30 -14.75 23.74 -17.76
C LYS A 30 -15.51 22.74 -18.60
N GLY A 31 -16.78 23.04 -18.88
CA GLY A 31 -17.64 22.18 -19.66
C GLY A 31 -18.78 22.93 -20.33
N LYS A 32 -19.78 22.20 -20.77
CA LYS A 32 -21.03 22.78 -21.31
C LYS A 32 -22.23 22.22 -20.56
N MET A 33 -23.17 23.07 -20.22
CA MET A 33 -24.46 22.72 -19.67
C MET A 33 -25.56 23.34 -20.52
N ASN A 34 -26.45 22.51 -21.06
CA ASN A 34 -27.51 22.95 -21.98
C ASN A 34 -26.97 23.76 -23.16
N GLY A 35 -25.81 23.36 -23.73
CA GLY A 35 -25.17 24.03 -24.86
C GLY A 35 -24.36 25.30 -24.50
N LYS A 36 -24.50 25.80 -23.29
CA LYS A 36 -23.79 27.01 -22.81
C LYS A 36 -22.54 26.60 -22.02
N SER A 37 -21.49 27.43 -22.09
CA SER A 37 -20.29 27.24 -21.28
C SER A 37 -20.64 27.25 -19.79
N ALA A 38 -20.11 26.28 -19.06
CA ALA A 38 -20.26 26.16 -17.62
C ALA A 38 -18.92 25.87 -16.96
N MET A 39 -18.71 26.33 -15.74
CA MET A 39 -17.54 26.05 -14.93
C MET A 39 -17.96 25.55 -13.57
N ILE A 40 -17.18 24.58 -13.05
CA ILE A 40 -17.33 24.05 -11.70
C ILE A 40 -15.99 24.24 -11.00
N GLY A 41 -15.99 24.92 -9.87
CA GLY A 41 -14.82 25.09 -9.03
C GLY A 41 -14.87 24.10 -7.86
N LEU A 42 -13.73 23.50 -7.55
CA LEU A 42 -13.50 22.65 -6.39
C LEU A 42 -12.48 23.36 -5.51
N ASP A 43 -12.85 23.71 -4.31
CA ASP A 43 -11.96 24.22 -3.28
C ASP A 43 -11.40 23.08 -2.42
N GLU A 44 -10.55 23.41 -1.47
CA GLU A 44 -9.93 22.41 -0.58
C GLU A 44 -10.95 21.67 0.28
N ASP A 45 -12.00 22.36 0.72
CA ASP A 45 -13.07 21.73 1.52
C ASP A 45 -13.82 20.66 0.71
N LEU A 46 -14.11 20.91 -0.56
CA LEU A 46 -14.71 19.93 -1.45
C LEU A 46 -13.76 18.78 -1.82
N LEU A 47 -12.49 19.07 -2.06
CA LEU A 47 -11.48 18.06 -2.40
C LEU A 47 -11.19 17.13 -1.22
N SER A 48 -11.28 17.63 0.02
CA SER A 48 -11.09 16.81 1.24
C SER A 48 -12.22 15.81 1.48
N LYS A 49 -13.38 15.96 0.82
CA LYS A 49 -14.60 15.14 0.99
C LYS A 49 -14.65 13.97 0.01
N GLN A 50 -13.60 13.29 -0.26
CA GLN A 50 -13.56 12.12 -1.14
C GLN A 50 -14.46 12.22 -2.38
N MET A 51 -13.90 12.12 -3.57
CA MET A 51 -14.63 12.19 -4.82
C MET A 51 -14.75 10.83 -5.48
N LEU A 52 -15.98 10.42 -5.80
CA LEU A 52 -16.25 9.23 -6.60
C LEU A 52 -16.75 9.63 -7.99
N LEU A 53 -16.01 9.27 -9.04
CA LEU A 53 -16.38 9.49 -10.42
C LEU A 53 -16.85 8.20 -11.07
N VAL A 54 -18.12 8.10 -11.40
CA VAL A 54 -18.76 6.91 -11.99
C VAL A 54 -19.23 7.20 -13.42
N GLY A 55 -19.03 6.26 -14.31
CA GLY A 55 -19.50 6.36 -15.70
C GLY A 55 -19.00 5.21 -16.55
N GLY A 56 -19.64 4.98 -17.70
CA GLY A 56 -19.25 3.96 -18.67
C GLY A 56 -17.89 4.21 -19.30
N THR A 57 -17.41 3.22 -20.06
CA THR A 57 -16.17 3.34 -20.86
C THR A 57 -16.34 4.46 -21.89
N GLY A 58 -15.31 5.29 -22.07
CA GLY A 58 -15.33 6.38 -23.06
C GLY A 58 -16.07 7.66 -22.63
N CYS A 59 -16.71 7.72 -21.45
CA CYS A 59 -17.45 8.90 -21.00
C CYS A 59 -16.57 10.06 -20.48
N GLY A 60 -15.24 9.96 -20.55
CA GLY A 60 -14.33 11.04 -20.20
C GLY A 60 -13.82 11.05 -18.76
N LYS A 61 -14.00 9.98 -17.97
CA LYS A 61 -13.49 9.91 -16.58
C LYS A 61 -12.01 10.22 -16.46
N SER A 62 -11.17 9.54 -17.24
CA SER A 62 -9.71 9.78 -17.23
C SER A 62 -9.36 11.19 -17.67
N THR A 63 -10.08 11.73 -18.67
CA THR A 63 -9.89 13.12 -19.13
C THR A 63 -10.16 14.13 -18.02
N LEU A 64 -11.21 13.89 -17.21
CA LEU A 64 -11.50 14.73 -16.06
C LEU A 64 -10.35 14.69 -15.04
N PHE A 65 -9.88 13.49 -14.69
CA PHE A 65 -8.72 13.34 -13.79
C PHE A 65 -7.45 13.99 -14.35
N TYR A 66 -7.21 13.94 -15.66
CA TYR A 66 -6.07 14.64 -16.25
C TYR A 66 -6.13 16.16 -16.02
N HIS A 67 -7.31 16.76 -16.14
CA HIS A 67 -7.49 18.18 -15.85
C HIS A 67 -7.30 18.50 -14.36
N MET A 68 -7.76 17.61 -13.48
CA MET A 68 -7.60 17.79 -12.04
C MET A 68 -6.13 17.64 -11.63
N ILE A 69 -5.49 16.53 -12.00
CA ILE A 69 -4.10 16.21 -11.62
C ILE A 69 -3.15 17.31 -12.11
N ARG A 70 -3.32 17.81 -13.35
CA ARG A 70 -2.51 18.91 -13.86
C ARG A 70 -2.59 20.13 -12.96
N GLN A 71 -3.81 20.58 -12.64
CA GLN A 71 -4.01 21.76 -11.80
C GLN A 71 -3.53 21.56 -10.36
N LEU A 72 -3.67 20.35 -9.82
CA LEU A 72 -3.16 20.03 -8.51
C LEU A 72 -1.63 20.01 -8.51
N LYS A 73 -0.99 19.32 -9.47
CA LYS A 73 0.50 19.30 -9.58
C LYS A 73 1.10 20.69 -9.76
N ASP A 74 0.44 21.57 -10.51
CA ASP A 74 0.88 22.96 -10.73
C ASP A 74 0.79 23.81 -9.44
N LYS A 75 0.00 23.40 -8.46
CA LYS A 75 -0.22 24.08 -7.18
C LYS A 75 0.44 23.42 -5.99
N MET A 76 1.00 22.23 -6.16
CA MET A 76 1.70 21.53 -5.08
C MET A 76 2.85 22.37 -4.55
N THR A 77 2.94 22.42 -3.24
CA THR A 77 4.02 23.05 -2.47
C THR A 77 4.88 21.97 -1.83
N ASP A 78 5.95 22.36 -1.16
CA ASP A 78 6.80 21.43 -0.40
C ASP A 78 6.06 20.73 0.77
N ASP A 79 4.87 21.24 1.14
CA ASP A 79 4.02 20.64 2.17
C ASP A 79 3.06 19.58 1.62
N ASP A 80 3.07 19.33 0.32
CA ASP A 80 2.15 18.42 -0.35
C ASP A 80 2.84 17.14 -0.81
N VAL A 81 2.04 16.08 -0.94
CA VAL A 81 2.40 14.82 -1.59
C VAL A 81 1.19 14.29 -2.35
N MET A 82 1.42 13.70 -3.50
CA MET A 82 0.38 13.06 -4.31
C MET A 82 0.69 11.58 -4.51
N ILE A 83 -0.30 10.70 -4.35
CA ILE A 83 -0.18 9.28 -4.65
C ILE A 83 -1.22 8.91 -5.69
N ILE A 84 -0.79 8.27 -6.77
CA ILE A 84 -1.63 7.86 -7.89
C ILE A 84 -1.52 6.36 -8.10
N PHE A 85 -2.60 5.61 -7.85
CA PHE A 85 -2.71 4.21 -8.27
C PHE A 85 -3.14 4.17 -9.73
N ASP A 86 -2.24 3.73 -10.60
CA ASP A 86 -2.41 3.76 -12.05
C ASP A 86 -2.50 2.35 -12.63
N THR A 87 -3.70 1.96 -13.08
CA THR A 87 -3.95 0.60 -13.60
C THR A 87 -3.52 0.40 -15.05
N LYS A 88 -3.25 1.49 -15.79
CA LYS A 88 -2.96 1.45 -17.22
C LYS A 88 -1.69 2.18 -17.63
N GLY A 89 -1.06 2.87 -16.70
CA GLY A 89 0.09 3.72 -16.99
C GLY A 89 -0.24 5.05 -17.68
N ASP A 90 -1.54 5.37 -17.81
CA ASP A 90 -1.99 6.58 -18.50
C ASP A 90 -1.60 7.86 -17.73
N PHE A 91 -1.65 7.82 -16.40
CA PHE A 91 -1.26 8.94 -15.55
C PHE A 91 0.25 9.07 -15.46
N TYR A 92 0.96 7.95 -15.27
CA TYR A 92 2.42 7.91 -15.28
C TYR A 92 2.97 8.51 -16.59
N SER A 93 2.56 7.98 -17.73
CA SER A 93 3.05 8.43 -19.04
C SER A 93 2.84 9.92 -19.31
N ARG A 94 1.84 10.51 -18.65
CA ARG A 94 1.44 11.92 -18.88
C ARG A 94 2.03 12.90 -17.88
N PHE A 95 2.23 12.46 -16.64
CA PHE A 95 2.50 13.37 -15.51
C PHE A 95 3.78 13.06 -14.74
N PHE A 96 4.46 11.95 -15.02
CA PHE A 96 5.69 11.61 -14.34
C PHE A 96 6.83 12.56 -14.75
N ASP A 97 7.52 13.07 -13.73
CA ASP A 97 8.70 13.92 -13.85
C ASP A 97 9.84 13.26 -13.05
N SER A 98 10.79 12.63 -13.75
CA SER A 98 11.89 11.88 -13.12
C SER A 98 12.80 12.71 -12.23
N SER A 99 12.72 14.05 -12.30
CA SER A 99 13.50 14.92 -11.42
C SER A 99 12.95 15.04 -10.00
N ARG A 100 11.67 14.69 -9.78
CA ARG A 100 11.00 14.86 -8.49
C ARG A 100 10.01 13.77 -8.11
N ASP A 101 9.46 13.06 -9.11
CA ASP A 101 8.42 12.05 -8.87
C ASP A 101 9.03 10.66 -8.71
N PHE A 102 8.27 9.77 -8.11
CA PHE A 102 8.65 8.39 -7.83
C PHE A 102 7.64 7.42 -8.44
N VAL A 103 8.08 6.22 -8.75
CA VAL A 103 7.20 5.16 -9.27
C VAL A 103 7.52 3.82 -8.62
N ILE A 104 6.49 3.01 -8.39
CA ILE A 104 6.59 1.60 -8.01
C ILE A 104 5.80 0.78 -9.01
N GLY A 105 6.46 -0.13 -9.74
CA GLY A 105 5.80 -0.99 -10.72
C GLY A 105 6.70 -2.09 -11.23
N ASN A 106 6.06 -3.19 -11.65
CA ASN A 106 6.72 -4.43 -12.10
C ASN A 106 6.79 -4.54 -13.62
N SER A 107 5.91 -3.88 -14.36
CA SER A 107 5.93 -3.96 -15.81
C SER A 107 7.13 -3.23 -16.42
N SER A 108 7.52 -3.62 -17.62
CA SER A 108 8.69 -3.06 -18.32
C SER A 108 8.66 -1.53 -18.46
N GLN A 109 7.48 -0.94 -18.47
CA GLN A 109 7.29 0.50 -18.55
C GLN A 109 7.83 1.23 -17.31
N TYR A 110 7.79 0.59 -16.14
CA TYR A 110 8.13 1.20 -14.86
C TYR A 110 9.43 0.67 -14.26
N TYR A 111 9.83 -0.54 -14.64
CA TYR A 111 10.79 -1.35 -13.92
C TYR A 111 12.13 -0.65 -13.67
N GLU A 112 12.67 0.03 -14.67
CA GLU A 112 13.96 0.73 -14.56
C GLU A 112 13.91 1.92 -13.60
N GLU A 113 12.82 2.68 -13.62
CA GLU A 113 12.59 3.86 -12.79
C GLU A 113 11.95 3.49 -11.42
N SER A 114 11.58 2.22 -11.24
CA SER A 114 10.83 1.80 -10.06
C SER A 114 11.67 1.87 -8.80
N GLU A 115 11.08 2.46 -7.77
CA GLU A 115 11.58 2.31 -6.41
C GLU A 115 11.43 0.88 -5.92
N ARG A 116 12.36 0.44 -5.08
CA ARG A 116 12.36 -0.87 -4.43
C ARG A 116 11.92 -0.70 -2.99
N TRP A 117 10.65 -1.05 -2.75
CA TRP A 117 10.06 -1.00 -1.42
C TRP A 117 10.78 -1.94 -0.45
N ASN A 118 10.93 -1.51 0.80
CA ASN A 118 11.62 -2.26 1.84
C ASN A 118 10.75 -2.38 3.08
N ILE A 119 10.31 -3.60 3.43
CA ILE A 119 9.46 -3.88 4.56
C ILE A 119 10.08 -3.41 5.89
N PHE A 120 11.39 -3.57 6.07
CA PHE A 120 12.06 -3.16 7.32
C PHE A 120 12.10 -1.64 7.46
N LYS A 121 12.20 -0.91 6.34
CA LYS A 121 12.12 0.56 6.37
C LYS A 121 10.72 1.05 6.73
N GLU A 122 9.68 0.30 6.36
CA GLU A 122 8.31 0.59 6.83
C GLU A 122 8.17 0.28 8.32
N ILE A 123 8.67 -0.87 8.76
CA ILE A 123 8.56 -1.30 10.17
C ILE A 123 9.23 -0.30 11.11
N VAL A 124 10.42 0.20 10.76
CA VAL A 124 11.18 1.14 11.61
C VAL A 124 10.98 2.62 11.25
N ALA A 125 10.01 2.94 10.41
CA ALA A 125 9.74 4.31 9.99
C ALA A 125 9.37 5.23 11.17
N ASP A 126 8.76 4.67 12.23
CA ASP A 126 8.41 5.37 13.47
C ASP A 126 9.49 5.27 14.57
N GLY A 127 10.65 4.72 14.22
CA GLY A 127 11.74 4.46 15.17
C GLY A 127 11.89 2.98 15.53
N TRP A 128 12.87 2.71 16.40
CA TRP A 128 13.25 1.35 16.79
C TRP A 128 12.67 0.93 18.15
N GLU A 129 11.78 1.73 18.73
CA GLU A 129 11.11 1.37 19.97
C GLU A 129 10.23 0.13 19.79
N ASP A 130 10.41 -0.85 20.66
CA ASP A 130 9.78 -2.17 20.56
C ASP A 130 8.24 -2.11 20.40
N LYS A 131 7.60 -1.24 21.16
CA LYS A 131 6.15 -1.02 21.07
C LYS A 131 5.71 -0.58 19.67
N GLN A 132 6.44 0.35 19.08
CA GLN A 132 6.11 0.87 17.76
C GLN A 132 6.40 -0.16 16.66
N VAL A 133 7.52 -0.85 16.78
CA VAL A 133 7.89 -1.97 15.88
C VAL A 133 6.80 -3.03 15.88
N ILE A 134 6.32 -3.47 17.04
CA ILE A 134 5.24 -4.45 17.15
C ILE A 134 3.96 -3.96 16.46
N LEU A 135 3.55 -2.71 16.67
CA LEU A 135 2.35 -2.14 16.05
C LEU A 135 2.47 -2.12 14.51
N ASN A 136 3.60 -1.64 13.99
CA ASN A 136 3.84 -1.58 12.55
C ASN A 136 3.89 -2.97 11.91
N VAL A 137 4.54 -3.93 12.57
CA VAL A 137 4.57 -5.33 12.09
C VAL A 137 3.17 -5.95 12.09
N GLN A 138 2.37 -5.72 13.13
CA GLN A 138 1.01 -6.25 13.21
C GLN A 138 0.12 -5.68 12.10
N GLU A 139 0.21 -4.38 11.81
CA GLU A 139 -0.52 -3.74 10.71
C GLU A 139 -0.16 -4.37 9.36
N ILE A 140 1.14 -4.47 9.06
CA ILE A 140 1.65 -5.06 7.81
C ILE A 140 1.22 -6.52 7.68
N CYS A 141 1.45 -7.34 8.70
CA CYS A 141 1.08 -8.76 8.67
C CYS A 141 -0.43 -8.97 8.58
N LYS A 142 -1.24 -8.13 9.23
CA LYS A 142 -2.70 -8.17 9.09
C LYS A 142 -3.14 -7.94 7.65
N ALA A 143 -2.58 -6.95 6.96
CA ALA A 143 -2.90 -6.69 5.56
C ALA A 143 -2.49 -7.86 4.66
N PHE A 144 -1.32 -8.46 4.89
CA PHE A 144 -0.82 -9.59 4.10
C PHE A 144 -1.70 -10.85 4.18
N PHE A 145 -2.30 -11.11 5.35
CA PHE A 145 -3.09 -12.32 5.57
C PHE A 145 -4.61 -12.12 5.51
N GLU A 146 -5.10 -10.88 5.36
CA GLU A 146 -6.54 -10.59 5.44
C GLU A 146 -7.37 -11.42 4.46
N GLU A 147 -6.96 -11.48 3.19
CA GLU A 147 -7.69 -12.24 2.17
C GLU A 147 -7.60 -13.76 2.40
N ARG A 148 -6.47 -14.24 2.92
CA ARG A 148 -6.30 -15.65 3.29
C ARG A 148 -7.22 -16.03 4.44
N VAL A 149 -7.33 -15.19 5.47
CA VAL A 149 -8.25 -15.39 6.59
C VAL A 149 -9.70 -15.39 6.12
N LYS A 150 -10.10 -14.45 5.25
CA LYS A 150 -11.47 -14.35 4.72
C LYS A 150 -11.87 -15.54 3.86
N LYS A 151 -10.95 -16.11 3.09
CA LYS A 151 -11.22 -17.23 2.16
C LYS A 151 -11.01 -18.61 2.78
N SER A 152 -10.42 -18.69 3.95
CA SER A 152 -10.08 -19.99 4.58
C SER A 152 -11.28 -20.63 5.24
N ASN A 153 -11.47 -21.94 4.98
CA ASN A 153 -12.41 -22.78 5.73
C ASN A 153 -11.92 -23.10 7.16
N ASN A 154 -10.62 -22.97 7.41
CA ASN A 154 -10.00 -23.11 8.72
C ASN A 154 -9.08 -21.92 8.98
N ILE A 155 -9.61 -20.93 9.67
CA ILE A 155 -8.92 -19.66 9.97
C ILE A 155 -7.71 -19.82 10.91
N PHE A 156 -7.55 -21.00 11.54
CA PHE A 156 -6.40 -21.26 12.41
C PHE A 156 -5.07 -21.10 11.64
N PHE A 157 -4.94 -21.74 10.47
CA PHE A 157 -3.68 -21.74 9.72
C PHE A 157 -3.23 -20.35 9.28
N PRO A 158 -4.06 -19.54 8.61
CA PRO A 158 -3.63 -18.19 8.20
C PRO A 158 -3.41 -17.25 9.39
N ASN A 159 -4.15 -17.40 10.51
CA ASN A 159 -3.88 -16.60 11.71
C ASN A 159 -2.56 -17.01 12.38
N ALA A 160 -2.31 -18.31 12.55
CA ALA A 160 -1.06 -18.79 13.13
C ALA A 160 0.16 -18.43 12.25
N ALA A 161 0.02 -18.52 10.94
CA ALA A 161 1.05 -18.12 9.98
C ALA A 161 1.32 -16.61 10.02
N ARG A 162 0.28 -15.78 10.16
CA ARG A 162 0.40 -14.34 10.38
C ARG A 162 1.19 -14.01 11.64
N ASP A 163 0.80 -14.66 12.75
CA ASP A 163 1.44 -14.43 14.05
C ASP A 163 2.91 -14.90 14.03
N LEU A 164 3.20 -16.00 13.31
CA LEU A 164 4.56 -16.49 13.10
C LEU A 164 5.41 -15.48 12.29
N LEU A 165 4.90 -15.00 11.16
CA LEU A 165 5.61 -13.99 10.36
C LEU A 165 5.86 -12.71 11.17
N ALA A 166 4.87 -12.26 11.93
CA ALA A 166 5.00 -11.10 12.80
C ALA A 166 6.09 -11.31 13.86
N ALA A 167 6.11 -12.47 14.54
CA ALA A 167 7.13 -12.81 15.52
C ALA A 167 8.54 -12.82 14.91
N ILE A 168 8.70 -13.38 13.72
CA ILE A 168 9.98 -13.41 12.99
C ILE A 168 10.44 -11.98 12.66
N LEU A 169 9.56 -11.14 12.11
CA LEU A 169 9.90 -9.76 11.75
C LEU A 169 10.29 -8.93 12.98
N VAL A 170 9.53 -9.01 14.07
CA VAL A 170 9.86 -8.32 15.33
C VAL A 170 11.21 -8.78 15.85
N THR A 171 11.46 -10.09 15.87
CA THR A 171 12.74 -10.66 16.35
C THR A 171 13.91 -10.20 15.49
N ILE A 172 13.77 -10.19 14.18
CA ILE A 172 14.82 -9.70 13.26
C ILE A 172 15.10 -8.22 13.49
N VAL A 173 14.08 -7.40 13.73
CA VAL A 173 14.26 -5.97 14.01
C VAL A 173 14.97 -5.78 15.35
N ARG A 174 14.61 -6.52 16.39
CA ARG A 174 15.32 -6.51 17.70
C ARG A 174 16.80 -6.85 17.55
N LEU A 175 17.11 -7.93 16.83
CA LEU A 175 18.50 -8.28 16.52
C LEU A 175 19.22 -7.21 15.70
N GLY A 176 18.49 -6.53 14.83
CA GLY A 176 19.01 -5.42 14.04
C GLY A 176 19.33 -4.18 14.87
N ALA A 177 18.57 -3.91 15.92
CA ALA A 177 18.85 -2.83 16.84
C ALA A 177 20.20 -3.03 17.58
N ASP A 178 20.52 -4.30 17.87
CA ASP A 178 21.74 -4.68 18.59
C ASP A 178 22.96 -4.84 17.67
N SER A 179 22.78 -5.08 16.39
CA SER A 179 23.88 -5.41 15.45
C SER A 179 23.73 -4.76 14.08
N LYS A 180 24.58 -3.75 13.83
CA LYS A 180 24.67 -3.11 12.50
C LYS A 180 25.08 -4.09 11.38
N GLU A 181 25.86 -5.11 11.68
CA GLU A 181 26.25 -6.12 10.72
C GLU A 181 25.07 -7.00 10.31
N PHE A 182 24.23 -7.39 11.28
CA PHE A 182 23.02 -8.14 11.03
C PHE A 182 22.04 -7.34 10.16
N VAL A 183 21.85 -6.04 10.45
CA VAL A 183 21.05 -5.11 9.63
C VAL A 183 21.52 -5.13 8.16
N ARG A 184 22.85 -5.00 7.94
CA ARG A 184 23.38 -5.00 6.57
C ARG A 184 23.11 -6.28 5.81
N LYS A 185 22.99 -7.43 6.49
CA LYS A 185 22.81 -8.74 5.89
C LYS A 185 21.35 -9.09 5.60
N ILE A 186 20.42 -8.68 6.46
CA ILE A 186 19.03 -9.18 6.46
C ILE A 186 17.99 -8.10 6.13
N PHE A 187 18.25 -6.83 6.37
CA PHE A 187 17.25 -5.75 6.24
C PHE A 187 16.96 -5.34 4.78
N TYR A 188 16.86 -6.33 3.90
CA TYR A 188 16.42 -6.18 2.52
C TYR A 188 15.44 -7.31 2.20
N ASN A 189 14.44 -7.02 1.38
CA ASN A 189 13.38 -7.97 1.07
C ASN A 189 13.90 -9.27 0.45
N ASP A 190 14.85 -9.18 -0.51
CA ASP A 190 15.52 -10.33 -1.13
C ASP A 190 16.23 -11.19 -0.10
N ARG A 191 16.97 -10.59 0.82
CA ARG A 191 17.71 -11.28 1.86
C ARG A 191 16.81 -11.90 2.92
N PHE A 192 15.75 -11.21 3.27
CA PHE A 192 14.75 -11.74 4.19
C PHE A 192 14.05 -12.96 3.60
N LYS A 193 13.65 -12.88 2.33
CA LYS A 193 13.05 -14.01 1.61
C LYS A 193 14.03 -15.19 1.54
N GLU A 194 15.29 -14.96 1.15
CA GLU A 194 16.33 -15.99 1.10
C GLU A 194 16.54 -16.64 2.48
N TYR A 195 16.57 -15.85 3.55
CA TYR A 195 16.67 -16.35 4.93
C TYR A 195 15.50 -17.26 5.28
N LEU A 196 14.26 -16.86 4.98
CA LEU A 196 13.09 -17.70 5.23
C LEU A 196 13.11 -18.98 4.40
N ASP A 197 13.35 -18.89 3.09
CA ASP A 197 13.38 -20.04 2.17
C ASP A 197 14.47 -21.07 2.56
N SER A 198 15.55 -20.63 3.22
CA SER A 198 16.64 -21.50 3.71
C SER A 198 16.46 -21.96 5.16
N SER A 199 15.40 -21.54 5.85
CA SER A 199 15.18 -21.86 7.26
C SER A 199 14.20 -23.02 7.43
N SER A 200 14.60 -24.03 8.22
CA SER A 200 13.68 -25.06 8.70
C SER A 200 12.81 -24.52 9.84
N GLY A 201 11.72 -25.24 10.18
CA GLY A 201 10.92 -24.92 11.35
C GLY A 201 11.73 -24.91 12.66
N GLU A 202 12.72 -25.81 12.78
CA GLU A 202 13.66 -25.87 13.92
C GLU A 202 14.50 -24.59 14.02
N LYS A 203 15.07 -24.14 12.92
CA LYS A 203 15.86 -22.90 12.87
C LYS A 203 15.03 -21.66 13.21
N LEU A 204 13.75 -21.65 12.81
CA LEU A 204 12.82 -20.58 13.20
C LEU A 204 12.46 -20.66 14.69
N CYS A 205 12.34 -21.88 15.27
CA CYS A 205 12.18 -22.04 16.71
C CYS A 205 13.40 -21.48 17.46
N GLU A 206 14.61 -21.83 17.06
CA GLU A 206 15.85 -21.30 17.66
C GLU A 206 15.91 -19.78 17.63
N LEU A 207 15.50 -19.16 16.51
CA LEU A 207 15.43 -17.70 16.39
C LEU A 207 14.50 -17.07 17.44
N LEU A 208 13.35 -17.69 17.69
CA LEU A 208 12.29 -17.15 18.57
C LEU A 208 12.47 -17.54 20.05
N GLU A 209 13.18 -18.63 20.36
CA GLU A 209 13.36 -19.12 21.75
C GLU A 209 14.04 -18.12 22.68
N GLY A 210 14.87 -17.22 22.13
CA GLY A 210 15.52 -16.14 22.88
C GLY A 210 14.56 -15.09 23.45
N TYR A 211 13.29 -15.09 23.02
CA TYR A 211 12.31 -14.04 23.35
C TYR A 211 11.10 -14.62 24.07
N PRO A 212 10.97 -14.40 25.40
CA PRO A 212 9.89 -14.99 26.21
C PRO A 212 8.48 -14.65 25.75
N ASP A 213 8.27 -13.48 25.16
CA ASP A 213 7.00 -13.01 24.61
C ASP A 213 6.58 -13.75 23.33
N MET A 214 7.51 -14.46 22.66
CA MET A 214 7.25 -15.26 21.46
C MET A 214 6.87 -16.73 21.76
N ARG A 215 6.82 -17.13 23.04
CA ARG A 215 6.54 -18.54 23.43
C ARG A 215 5.21 -19.08 22.91
N SER A 216 4.16 -18.28 22.87
CA SER A 216 2.86 -18.69 22.35
C SER A 216 2.93 -19.04 20.86
N VAL A 217 3.70 -18.28 20.09
CA VAL A 217 3.89 -18.50 18.66
C VAL A 217 4.76 -19.73 18.39
N LEU A 218 5.76 -19.98 19.23
CA LEU A 218 6.58 -21.19 19.16
C LEU A 218 5.73 -22.47 19.23
N SER A 219 4.64 -22.46 19.97
CA SER A 219 3.75 -23.62 20.08
C SER A 219 3.12 -24.04 18.75
N TYR A 220 3.01 -23.12 17.78
CA TYR A 220 2.45 -23.41 16.45
C TYR A 220 3.38 -24.23 15.57
N ILE A 221 4.70 -24.08 15.75
CA ILE A 221 5.72 -24.70 14.89
C ILE A 221 6.63 -25.69 15.61
N LYS A 222 6.53 -25.79 16.96
CA LYS A 222 7.32 -26.73 17.75
C LYS A 222 6.87 -28.16 17.48
N GLY A 223 7.81 -28.96 17.02
CA GLY A 223 7.56 -30.34 16.60
C GLY A 223 7.23 -30.46 15.12
N ASN A 224 7.59 -31.59 14.55
CA ASN A 224 7.41 -31.85 13.11
C ASN A 224 6.10 -32.65 12.88
N ASN A 225 4.97 -32.01 13.18
CA ASN A 225 3.63 -32.61 12.99
C ASN A 225 2.91 -31.88 11.80
N GLN A 226 1.78 -32.46 11.39
CA GLN A 226 0.99 -31.97 10.28
C GLN A 226 0.50 -30.52 10.50
N GLN A 227 0.20 -30.15 11.74
CA GLN A 227 -0.23 -28.79 12.08
C GLN A 227 0.90 -27.78 11.89
N SER A 228 2.09 -28.07 12.43
CA SER A 228 3.25 -27.17 12.29
C SER A 228 3.68 -27.00 10.83
N GLN A 229 3.65 -28.08 10.05
CA GLN A 229 3.91 -28.03 8.61
C GLN A 229 2.88 -27.18 7.86
N GLY A 230 1.59 -27.28 8.24
CA GLY A 230 0.52 -26.47 7.66
C GLY A 230 0.70 -24.96 7.92
N VAL A 231 1.08 -24.57 9.15
CA VAL A 231 1.37 -23.16 9.50
C VAL A 231 2.56 -22.63 8.71
N LEU A 232 3.65 -23.39 8.64
CA LEU A 232 4.83 -23.03 7.88
C LEU A 232 4.52 -22.90 6.38
N ALA A 233 3.79 -23.85 5.80
CA ALA A 233 3.41 -23.83 4.39
C ALA A 233 2.57 -22.60 4.04
N GLU A 234 1.63 -22.21 4.91
CA GLU A 234 0.80 -21.02 4.74
C GLU A 234 1.65 -19.75 4.81
N MET A 235 2.55 -19.64 5.78
CA MET A 235 3.47 -18.49 5.89
C MET A 235 4.36 -18.36 4.66
N TYR A 236 5.03 -19.44 4.23
CA TYR A 236 5.88 -19.40 3.04
C TYR A 236 5.11 -19.11 1.76
N SER A 237 3.85 -19.56 1.65
CA SER A 237 3.00 -19.22 0.51
C SER A 237 2.77 -17.71 0.42
N VAL A 238 2.42 -17.07 1.53
CA VAL A 238 2.21 -15.62 1.58
C VAL A 238 3.51 -14.85 1.26
N VAL A 239 4.62 -15.27 1.84
CA VAL A 239 5.95 -14.66 1.57
C VAL A 239 6.31 -14.73 0.08
N ARG A 240 6.07 -15.88 -0.57
CA ARG A 240 6.33 -16.02 -2.01
C ARG A 240 5.43 -15.12 -2.87
N ASP A 241 4.18 -14.96 -2.46
CA ASP A 241 3.23 -14.12 -3.21
C ASP A 241 3.56 -12.62 -3.10
N ILE A 242 4.09 -12.19 -1.96
CA ILE A 242 4.40 -10.78 -1.68
C ILE A 242 5.73 -10.36 -2.27
N PHE A 243 6.79 -11.15 -2.02
CA PHE A 243 8.14 -10.80 -2.44
C PHE A 243 8.44 -11.32 -3.85
N ILE A 244 7.88 -10.63 -4.85
CA ILE A 244 8.10 -10.87 -6.28
C ILE A 244 8.43 -9.56 -7.01
N GLY A 245 9.16 -9.63 -8.13
CA GLY A 245 9.56 -8.46 -8.92
C GLY A 245 10.23 -7.39 -8.05
N VAL A 246 9.87 -6.13 -8.24
CA VAL A 246 10.45 -4.98 -7.52
C VAL A 246 10.27 -5.05 -6.00
N PHE A 247 9.28 -5.83 -5.50
CA PHE A 247 9.07 -6.05 -4.07
C PHE A 247 10.02 -7.10 -3.47
N ASN A 248 10.74 -7.85 -4.30
CA ASN A 248 11.76 -8.81 -3.86
C ASN A 248 13.19 -8.29 -4.07
N GLU A 249 13.36 -7.09 -4.60
CA GLU A 249 14.68 -6.56 -4.88
C GLU A 249 15.25 -5.78 -3.70
N LYS A 250 16.57 -5.63 -3.71
CA LYS A 250 17.27 -4.81 -2.74
C LYS A 250 16.91 -3.35 -2.94
N GLY A 251 16.33 -2.73 -1.92
CA GLY A 251 15.94 -1.34 -1.95
C GLY A 251 15.82 -0.71 -0.58
N GLY A 252 15.48 0.57 -0.57
CA GLY A 252 15.37 1.35 0.67
C GLY A 252 14.16 2.24 0.72
N PHE A 253 13.23 2.11 -0.22
CA PHE A 253 12.03 2.94 -0.26
C PHE A 253 11.05 2.57 0.86
N SER A 254 10.52 3.58 1.54
CA SER A 254 9.45 3.48 2.52
C SER A 254 8.36 4.48 2.16
N LEU A 255 7.13 4.00 2.06
CA LEU A 255 5.98 4.83 1.76
C LEU A 255 5.65 5.79 2.92
N ARG A 256 5.74 5.32 4.16
CA ARG A 256 5.58 6.19 5.34
C ARG A 256 6.55 7.35 5.32
N ASN A 257 7.82 7.07 5.06
CA ASN A 257 8.83 8.12 4.97
C ASN A 257 8.58 9.06 3.80
N PHE A 258 8.15 8.53 2.65
CA PHE A 258 7.80 9.33 1.49
C PHE A 258 6.66 10.31 1.80
N VAL A 259 5.57 9.83 2.41
CA VAL A 259 4.42 10.66 2.78
C VAL A 259 4.82 11.75 3.79
N ARG A 260 5.63 11.40 4.80
CA ARG A 260 6.06 12.35 5.83
C ARG A 260 7.04 13.40 5.33
N GLN A 261 7.92 13.03 4.41
CA GLN A 261 8.89 13.95 3.84
C GLN A 261 8.24 14.97 2.89
N LYS A 262 7.04 14.66 2.38
CA LYS A 262 6.31 15.56 1.47
C LYS A 262 7.17 16.03 0.28
N GLY A 263 7.34 17.35 0.06
CA GLY A 263 8.28 17.90 -0.92
C GLY A 263 7.71 18.12 -2.31
N GLY A 264 6.39 18.31 -2.44
CA GLY A 264 5.74 18.58 -3.73
C GLY A 264 5.85 17.45 -4.75
N ARG A 265 6.01 16.21 -4.29
CA ARG A 265 6.33 15.02 -5.10
C ARG A 265 5.11 14.15 -5.35
N THR A 266 5.14 13.40 -6.45
CA THR A 266 4.12 12.40 -6.76
C THR A 266 4.72 11.00 -6.73
N LEU A 267 4.02 10.05 -6.12
CA LEU A 267 4.30 8.62 -6.23
C LEU A 267 3.25 7.98 -7.14
N PHE A 268 3.71 7.35 -8.21
CA PHE A 268 2.89 6.52 -9.08
C PHE A 268 3.05 5.06 -8.65
N ILE A 269 1.94 4.40 -8.35
CA ILE A 269 1.92 2.99 -8.00
C ILE A 269 1.20 2.24 -9.11
N GLU A 270 1.92 1.39 -9.83
CA GLU A 270 1.33 0.51 -10.82
C GLU A 270 0.38 -0.48 -10.13
N TYR A 271 -0.84 -0.55 -10.62
CA TYR A 271 -1.79 -1.57 -10.23
C TYR A 271 -2.07 -2.48 -11.43
N ASP A 272 -1.15 -3.41 -11.71
CA ASP A 272 -1.31 -4.35 -12.82
C ASP A 272 -2.42 -5.35 -12.52
N LEU A 273 -3.48 -5.29 -13.33
CA LEU A 273 -4.65 -6.16 -13.19
C LEU A 273 -4.34 -7.63 -13.51
N SER A 274 -3.27 -7.93 -14.26
CA SER A 274 -2.88 -9.30 -14.62
C SER A 274 -2.28 -10.06 -13.43
N ILE A 275 -1.56 -9.37 -12.55
CA ILE A 275 -0.95 -9.91 -11.33
C ILE A 275 -1.59 -9.34 -10.06
N GLY A 276 -2.60 -8.50 -10.21
CA GLY A 276 -3.23 -7.76 -9.11
C GLY A 276 -3.81 -8.65 -8.02
N ASN A 277 -4.29 -9.84 -8.35
CA ASN A 277 -4.78 -10.79 -7.34
C ASN A 277 -3.66 -11.31 -6.42
N VAL A 278 -2.45 -11.48 -6.93
CA VAL A 278 -1.29 -11.94 -6.16
C VAL A 278 -0.73 -10.80 -5.31
N LEU A 279 -0.56 -9.62 -5.91
CA LEU A 279 -0.02 -8.43 -5.25
C LEU A 279 -1.06 -7.60 -4.48
N ALA A 280 -2.33 -7.99 -4.51
CA ALA A 280 -3.38 -7.27 -3.79
C ALA A 280 -3.05 -6.98 -2.32
N PRO A 281 -2.43 -7.89 -1.54
CA PRO A 281 -2.01 -7.59 -0.17
C PRO A 281 -0.97 -6.47 -0.09
N VAL A 282 -0.02 -6.42 -1.04
CA VAL A 282 1.01 -5.37 -1.10
C VAL A 282 0.40 -4.02 -1.46
N TYR A 283 -0.47 -3.98 -2.48
CA TYR A 283 -1.16 -2.75 -2.85
C TYR A 283 -2.08 -2.24 -1.75
N LYS A 284 -2.73 -3.16 -1.03
CA LYS A 284 -3.54 -2.79 0.13
C LYS A 284 -2.70 -2.12 1.21
N ILE A 285 -1.57 -2.73 1.60
CA ILE A 285 -0.71 -2.12 2.61
C ILE A 285 -0.17 -0.77 2.14
N MET A 286 0.19 -0.62 0.86
CA MET A 286 0.60 0.67 0.32
C MET A 286 -0.51 1.72 0.39
N PHE A 287 -1.75 1.32 0.17
CA PHE A 287 -2.88 2.23 0.34
C PHE A 287 -3.08 2.62 1.81
N ASP A 288 -3.06 1.64 2.72
CA ASP A 288 -3.24 1.87 4.16
C ASP A 288 -2.08 2.74 4.74
N LEU A 289 -0.85 2.57 4.23
CA LEU A 289 0.32 3.37 4.64
C LEU A 289 0.33 4.80 4.06
N ALA A 290 -0.46 5.05 3.02
CA ALA A 290 -0.58 6.36 2.38
C ALA A 290 -1.57 7.29 3.08
N LEU A 291 -2.47 6.73 3.90
CA LEU A 291 -3.49 7.45 4.66
C LEU A 291 -3.01 7.78 6.07
#